data_0dfab1feb9961d33c4f528aebe7d7344
#
_entry.id   0dfab1feb9961d33c4f528aebe7d7344
#
_cell.length_a   1.000
_cell.length_b   1.000
_cell.length_c   1.000
_cell.angle_alpha   90.00
_cell.angle_beta   90.00
_cell.angle_gamma   90.00
#
_symmetry.space_group_name_H-M   'P 1'
#
loop_
_entity.id
_entity.type
_entity.pdbx_description
1 polymer ?
#
loop_
_entity_poly.entity_id
_entity_poly.type
_entity_poly.pdbx_seq_one_letter_code
_entity_poly.pdbx_strand_id
1 'polypeptide(L)'
;MSIGLVYTAAANNEVDAVLGYSTDGRIISEDLVVLEDDLHLFPPYDASPVVTHKILEEYPELDKVLQKMANTITDEDMQKINYASDEYLLEPKTVADEFLKDNNYFEDAKPYVEPVDKGVLE
;
A
#
# COMPACT_ATOMS: atom_id res chain seq x y z
N MET A 1 0.90 -0.92 24.65
CA MET A 1 -0.38 -1.15 23.93
C MET A 1 -0.04 -1.63 22.53
N SER A 2 -0.74 -2.60 21.98
CA SER A 2 -0.49 -2.99 20.58
C SER A 2 -1.00 -1.91 19.64
N ILE A 3 -0.38 -1.76 18.46
CA ILE A 3 -0.74 -0.71 17.51
C ILE A 3 -2.21 -0.79 17.07
N GLY A 4 -2.81 -1.99 17.05
CA GLY A 4 -4.23 -2.17 16.77
C GLY A 4 -5.16 -1.56 17.81
N LEU A 5 -4.75 -1.53 19.07
CA LEU A 5 -5.58 -1.02 20.17
C LEU A 5 -5.54 0.50 20.31
N VAL A 6 -4.54 1.20 19.77
CA VAL A 6 -4.44 2.65 19.92
C VAL A 6 -5.54 3.38 19.15
N TYR A 7 -5.89 2.90 17.95
CA TYR A 7 -6.97 3.49 17.14
C TYR A 7 -8.33 3.34 17.84
N THR A 8 -8.62 2.15 18.35
CA THR A 8 -9.86 1.90 19.12
C THR A 8 -9.94 2.76 20.39
N ALA A 9 -8.83 2.95 21.11
CA ALA A 9 -8.79 3.82 22.28
C ALA A 9 -9.08 5.29 21.91
N ALA A 10 -8.58 5.77 20.78
CA ALA A 10 -8.91 7.12 20.28
C ALA A 10 -10.38 7.21 19.87
N ALA A 11 -10.92 6.24 19.13
CA ALA A 11 -12.31 6.20 18.72
C ALA A 11 -13.29 6.16 19.92
N ASN A 12 -12.91 5.49 21.00
CA ASN A 12 -13.70 5.43 22.24
C ASN A 12 -13.52 6.65 23.16
N ASN A 13 -12.72 7.66 22.75
CA ASN A 13 -12.38 8.82 23.58
C ASN A 13 -11.66 8.45 24.91
N GLU A 14 -10.94 7.32 24.93
CA GLU A 14 -10.12 6.94 26.08
C GLU A 14 -8.81 7.74 26.12
N VAL A 15 -8.39 8.25 24.96
CA VAL A 15 -7.24 9.14 24.76
C VAL A 15 -7.57 10.21 23.73
N ASP A 16 -6.96 11.38 23.83
CA ASP A 16 -7.22 12.50 22.93
C ASP A 16 -6.40 12.44 21.62
N ALA A 17 -5.26 11.76 21.65
CA ALA A 17 -4.38 11.59 20.50
C ALA A 17 -3.58 10.30 20.61
N VAL A 18 -3.23 9.73 19.47
CA VAL A 18 -2.44 8.50 19.37
C VAL A 18 -1.37 8.61 18.31
N LEU A 19 -0.31 7.83 18.44
CA LEU A 19 0.65 7.61 17.39
C LEU A 19 0.15 6.48 16.49
N GLY A 20 0.10 6.73 15.18
CA GLY A 20 -0.33 5.77 14.17
C GLY A 20 0.41 5.94 12.86
N TYR A 21 0.00 5.22 11.84
CA TYR A 21 0.48 5.38 10.46
C TYR A 21 -0.56 6.14 9.64
N SER A 22 -0.13 7.15 8.88
CA SER A 22 -1.01 8.00 8.07
C SER A 22 -1.78 7.26 6.98
N THR A 23 -1.32 6.06 6.62
CA THR A 23 -1.93 5.21 5.59
C THR A 23 -2.83 4.09 6.15
N ASP A 24 -3.05 4.03 7.46
CA ASP A 24 -3.83 2.97 8.09
C ASP A 24 -5.33 3.09 7.75
N GLY A 25 -5.97 1.99 7.34
CA GLY A 25 -7.38 1.97 6.97
C GLY A 25 -8.31 2.30 8.14
N ARG A 26 -7.88 2.09 9.39
CA ARG A 26 -8.66 2.42 10.60
C ARG A 26 -8.84 3.93 10.81
N ILE A 27 -8.06 4.77 10.14
CA ILE A 27 -8.32 6.21 10.12
C ILE A 27 -9.70 6.49 9.54
N ILE A 28 -10.08 5.76 8.48
CA ILE A 28 -11.41 5.85 7.86
C ILE A 28 -12.46 5.17 8.73
N SER A 29 -12.24 3.91 9.15
CA SER A 29 -13.25 3.14 9.89
C SER A 29 -13.60 3.74 11.25
N GLU A 30 -12.65 4.40 11.90
CA GLU A 30 -12.81 4.99 13.23
C GLU A 30 -13.03 6.51 13.18
N ASP A 31 -13.24 7.09 11.99
CA ASP A 31 -13.47 8.53 11.76
C ASP A 31 -12.41 9.42 12.45
N LEU A 32 -11.13 9.06 12.29
CA LEU A 32 -10.01 9.75 12.90
C LEU A 32 -9.40 10.79 11.95
N VAL A 33 -8.77 11.79 12.52
CA VAL A 33 -8.09 12.87 11.77
C VAL A 33 -6.59 12.76 11.92
N VAL A 34 -5.87 12.74 10.80
CA VAL A 34 -4.40 12.81 10.78
C VAL A 34 -3.96 14.26 11.04
N LEU A 35 -3.11 14.45 12.03
CA LEU A 35 -2.49 15.73 12.31
C LEU A 35 -1.22 15.91 11.49
N GLU A 36 -0.98 17.12 11.00
CA GLU A 36 0.24 17.44 10.27
C GLU A 36 1.45 17.43 11.21
N ASP A 37 2.55 16.79 10.81
CA ASP A 37 3.86 16.87 11.49
C ASP A 37 4.64 18.09 10.98
N ASP A 38 4.20 19.29 11.37
CA ASP A 38 4.77 20.58 10.95
C ASP A 38 6.21 20.80 11.44
N LEU A 39 6.64 20.06 12.46
CA LEU A 39 7.99 20.11 13.01
C LEU A 39 8.91 19.00 12.48
N HIS A 40 8.40 18.14 11.60
CA HIS A 40 9.14 17.01 11.02
C HIS A 40 9.84 16.14 12.08
N LEU A 41 9.08 15.78 13.14
CA LEU A 41 9.58 14.96 14.23
C LEU A 41 9.74 13.49 13.83
N PHE A 42 8.93 13.02 12.88
CA PHE A 42 8.96 11.66 12.40
C PHE A 42 9.79 11.53 11.12
N PRO A 43 10.59 10.47 11.00
CA PRO A 43 11.25 10.18 9.73
C PRO A 43 10.21 9.80 8.66
N PRO A 44 10.49 10.08 7.37
CA PRO A 44 9.63 9.62 6.29
C PRO A 44 9.55 8.09 6.26
N TYR A 45 8.35 7.57 6.04
CA TYR A 45 8.06 6.13 5.92
C TYR A 45 7.54 5.80 4.51
N ASP A 46 8.17 6.38 3.50
CA ASP A 46 7.77 6.18 2.12
C ASP A 46 7.94 4.73 1.69
N ALA A 47 6.90 4.14 1.12
CA ALA A 47 6.98 2.83 0.53
C ALA A 47 7.82 2.88 -0.75
N SER A 48 8.76 1.95 -0.90
CA SER A 48 9.62 1.88 -2.07
C SER A 48 9.74 0.44 -2.57
N PRO A 49 9.66 0.20 -3.89
CA PRO A 49 9.93 -1.11 -4.44
C PRO A 49 11.42 -1.48 -4.24
N VAL A 50 11.68 -2.69 -3.79
CA VAL A 50 13.03 -3.20 -3.59
C VAL A 50 13.24 -4.42 -4.47
N VAL A 51 14.23 -4.36 -5.33
CA VAL A 51 14.59 -5.43 -6.26
C VAL A 51 16.09 -5.73 -6.21
N THR A 52 16.47 -6.94 -6.58
CA THR A 52 17.90 -7.31 -6.64
C THR A 52 18.55 -6.81 -7.91
N HIS A 53 19.86 -6.56 -7.88
CA HIS A 53 20.62 -6.21 -9.09
C HIS A 53 20.48 -7.26 -10.18
N LYS A 54 20.46 -8.53 -9.82
CA LYS A 54 20.27 -9.64 -10.75
C LYS A 54 18.96 -9.51 -11.55
N ILE A 55 17.86 -9.15 -10.90
CA ILE A 55 16.57 -8.96 -11.57
C ILE A 55 16.61 -7.77 -12.51
N LEU A 56 17.29 -6.67 -12.14
CA LEU A 56 17.44 -5.51 -13.03
C LEU A 56 18.35 -5.81 -14.24
N GLU A 57 19.36 -6.67 -14.09
CA GLU A 57 20.18 -7.13 -15.21
C GLU A 57 19.38 -8.03 -16.17
N GLU A 58 18.51 -8.90 -15.62
CA GLU A 58 17.66 -9.80 -16.41
C GLU A 58 16.49 -9.07 -17.08
N TYR A 59 15.93 -8.05 -16.41
CA TYR A 59 14.78 -7.26 -16.87
C TYR A 59 15.07 -5.75 -16.76
N PRO A 60 15.88 -5.17 -17.66
CA PRO A 60 16.28 -3.75 -17.58
C PRO A 60 15.11 -2.76 -17.63
N GLU A 61 13.99 -3.14 -18.25
CA GLU A 61 12.81 -2.30 -18.34
C GLU A 61 11.98 -2.22 -17.04
N LEU A 62 12.29 -3.10 -16.05
CA LEU A 62 11.56 -3.16 -14.80
C LEU A 62 11.63 -1.83 -14.03
N ASP A 63 12.79 -1.17 -14.02
CA ASP A 63 12.96 0.13 -13.38
C ASP A 63 11.95 1.16 -13.93
N LYS A 64 11.82 1.26 -15.25
CA LYS A 64 10.87 2.18 -15.88
C LYS A 64 9.42 1.85 -15.54
N VAL A 65 9.09 0.56 -15.42
CA VAL A 65 7.73 0.13 -15.05
C VAL A 65 7.42 0.54 -13.60
N LEU A 66 8.34 0.29 -12.69
CA LEU A 66 8.19 0.66 -11.27
C LEU A 66 8.13 2.18 -11.06
N GLN A 67 8.92 2.94 -11.82
CA GLN A 67 8.91 4.41 -11.80
C GLN A 67 7.57 5.03 -12.19
N LYS A 68 6.74 4.33 -12.96
CA LYS A 68 5.37 4.81 -13.28
C LYS A 68 4.50 5.02 -12.03
N MET A 69 4.78 4.29 -10.96
CA MET A 69 4.02 4.41 -9.71
C MET A 69 4.62 5.44 -8.74
N ALA A 70 5.79 6.00 -9.05
CA ALA A 70 6.44 6.94 -8.16
C ALA A 70 5.59 8.22 -7.97
N ASN A 71 5.31 8.57 -6.73
CA ASN A 71 4.52 9.75 -6.33
C ASN A 71 3.08 9.78 -6.90
N THR A 72 2.48 8.62 -7.20
CA THR A 72 1.13 8.55 -7.75
C THR A 72 0.08 8.08 -6.74
N ILE A 73 0.51 7.53 -5.62
CA ILE A 73 -0.37 7.03 -4.56
C ILE A 73 -0.25 7.98 -3.37
N THR A 74 -1.36 8.62 -3.01
CA THR A 74 -1.44 9.49 -1.84
C THR A 74 -1.71 8.69 -0.56
N ASP A 75 -1.53 9.32 0.61
CA ASP A 75 -1.91 8.72 1.89
C ASP A 75 -3.41 8.35 1.92
N GLU A 76 -4.27 9.20 1.35
CA GLU A 76 -5.70 8.95 1.25
C GLU A 76 -6.02 7.74 0.35
N ASP A 77 -5.29 7.57 -0.75
CA ASP A 77 -5.46 6.39 -1.62
C ASP A 77 -5.05 5.12 -0.87
N MET A 78 -3.93 5.15 -0.15
CA MET A 78 -3.49 4.02 0.67
C MET A 78 -4.44 3.72 1.82
N GLN A 79 -5.01 4.73 2.48
CA GLN A 79 -6.05 4.52 3.49
C GLN A 79 -7.25 3.76 2.91
N LYS A 80 -7.73 4.15 1.73
CA LYS A 80 -8.85 3.49 1.04
C LYS A 80 -8.52 2.05 0.64
N ILE A 81 -7.32 1.83 0.10
CA ILE A 81 -6.83 0.50 -0.30
C ILE A 81 -6.73 -0.41 0.93
N ASN A 82 -6.13 0.06 2.02
CA ASN A 82 -6.01 -0.69 3.26
C ASN A 82 -7.37 -0.93 3.91
N TYR A 83 -8.24 0.07 3.93
CA TYR A 83 -9.62 -0.06 4.42
C TYR A 83 -10.39 -1.14 3.66
N ALA A 84 -10.29 -1.19 2.34
CA ALA A 84 -10.95 -2.20 1.53
C ALA A 84 -10.45 -3.62 1.86
N SER A 85 -9.16 -3.77 2.12
CA SER A 85 -8.59 -5.07 2.50
C SER A 85 -8.96 -5.47 3.93
N ASP A 86 -8.89 -4.55 4.88
CA ASP A 86 -9.03 -4.83 6.29
C ASP A 86 -10.49 -4.96 6.73
N GLU A 87 -11.36 -4.05 6.27
CA GLU A 87 -12.77 -4.00 6.70
C GLU A 87 -13.69 -4.85 5.81
N TYR A 88 -13.48 -4.83 4.49
CA TYR A 88 -14.26 -5.68 3.58
C TYR A 88 -13.64 -7.07 3.37
N LEU A 89 -12.50 -7.35 4.01
CA LEU A 89 -11.79 -8.62 3.92
C LEU A 89 -11.51 -9.05 2.47
N LEU A 90 -11.28 -8.06 1.60
CA LEU A 90 -10.93 -8.31 0.22
C LEU A 90 -9.48 -8.78 0.13
N GLU A 91 -9.22 -9.73 -0.76
CA GLU A 91 -7.85 -10.17 -1.04
C GLU A 91 -6.98 -8.99 -1.50
N PRO A 92 -5.81 -8.73 -0.90
CA PRO A 92 -4.95 -7.59 -1.25
C PRO A 92 -4.63 -7.52 -2.75
N LYS A 93 -4.48 -8.68 -3.40
CA LYS A 93 -4.27 -8.77 -4.84
C LYS A 93 -5.45 -8.19 -5.62
N THR A 94 -6.68 -8.49 -5.22
CA THR A 94 -7.89 -7.98 -5.88
C THR A 94 -7.96 -6.47 -5.75
N VAL A 95 -7.73 -5.92 -4.56
CA VAL A 95 -7.74 -4.47 -4.31
C VAL A 95 -6.66 -3.78 -5.13
N ALA A 96 -5.45 -4.34 -5.19
CA ALA A 96 -4.36 -3.82 -5.99
C ALA A 96 -4.67 -3.86 -7.49
N ASP A 97 -5.23 -4.97 -7.99
CA ASP A 97 -5.60 -5.11 -9.41
C ASP A 97 -6.67 -4.09 -9.81
N GLU A 98 -7.65 -3.83 -8.96
CA GLU A 98 -8.69 -2.80 -9.19
C GLU A 98 -8.07 -1.40 -9.20
N PHE A 99 -7.27 -1.05 -8.21
CA PHE A 99 -6.56 0.23 -8.17
C PHE A 99 -5.72 0.47 -9.42
N LEU A 100 -4.95 -0.53 -9.86
CA LEU A 100 -4.11 -0.41 -11.06
C LEU A 100 -4.93 -0.26 -12.34
N LYS A 101 -6.10 -0.91 -12.45
CA LYS A 101 -7.04 -0.77 -13.58
C LYS A 101 -7.66 0.61 -13.62
N ASP A 102 -8.18 1.08 -12.49
CA ASP A 102 -8.87 2.37 -12.38
C ASP A 102 -7.94 3.55 -12.68
N ASN A 103 -6.64 3.37 -12.42
CA ASN A 103 -5.61 4.35 -12.72
C ASN A 103 -4.87 4.10 -14.06
N ASN A 104 -5.41 3.22 -14.92
CA ASN A 104 -4.91 2.94 -16.28
C ASN A 104 -3.46 2.42 -16.35
N TYR A 105 -2.94 1.79 -15.30
CA TYR A 105 -1.59 1.24 -15.31
C TYR A 105 -1.42 0.07 -16.28
N PHE A 106 -2.52 -0.56 -16.70
CA PHE A 106 -2.52 -1.69 -17.63
C PHE A 106 -2.82 -1.32 -19.08
N GLU A 107 -2.97 -0.04 -19.42
CA GLU A 107 -3.36 0.41 -20.77
C GLU A 107 -2.44 -0.12 -21.87
N ASP A 108 -1.13 -0.20 -21.60
CA ASP A 108 -0.12 -0.75 -22.50
C ASP A 108 0.38 -2.16 -22.10
N ALA A 109 -0.26 -2.79 -21.13
CA ALA A 109 0.20 -4.07 -20.61
C ALA A 109 -0.13 -5.20 -21.59
N LYS A 110 0.86 -6.06 -21.83
CA LYS A 110 0.61 -7.33 -22.51
C LYS A 110 -0.21 -8.25 -21.60
N PRO A 111 -1.09 -9.12 -22.16
CA PRO A 111 -1.80 -10.11 -21.38
C PRO A 111 -0.82 -10.92 -20.52
N TYR A 112 -1.14 -11.05 -19.24
CA TYR A 112 -0.37 -11.92 -18.35
C TYR A 112 -0.47 -13.35 -18.84
N VAL A 113 0.67 -13.96 -19.08
CA VAL A 113 0.77 -15.40 -19.36
C VAL A 113 1.35 -16.05 -18.12
N GLU A 114 0.56 -16.88 -17.47
CA GLU A 114 1.04 -17.65 -16.33
C GLU A 114 2.30 -18.44 -16.73
N PRO A 115 3.40 -18.35 -15.99
CA PRO A 115 4.55 -19.20 -16.26
C PRO A 115 4.09 -20.65 -16.20
N VAL A 116 4.33 -21.38 -17.28
CA VAL A 116 4.12 -22.83 -17.25
C VAL A 116 5.04 -23.36 -16.15
N ASP A 117 4.42 -23.89 -15.09
CA ASP A 117 5.17 -24.56 -14.04
C ASP A 117 5.96 -25.69 -14.73
N LYS A 118 7.25 -25.43 -14.94
CA LYS A 118 8.16 -26.49 -15.36
C LYS A 118 8.33 -27.32 -14.11
N GLY A 119 7.38 -28.25 -13.91
CA GLY A 119 7.39 -29.15 -12.78
C GLY A 119 8.82 -29.57 -12.50
N VAL A 120 9.24 -29.37 -11.27
CA VAL A 120 10.50 -29.88 -10.77
C VAL A 120 10.38 -31.39 -10.89
N LEU A 121 10.79 -31.91 -12.04
CA LEU A 121 11.08 -33.32 -12.18
C LEU A 121 12.45 -33.54 -11.52
N GLU A 122 12.41 -34.26 -10.39
CA GLU A 122 13.46 -34.83 -9.55
C GLU A 122 13.86 -33.98 -8.31
#